data_2ee6312613ce2e8bf8fdde5169dc4f2e
#
_entry.id   2ee6312613ce2e8bf8fdde5169dc4f2e
#
_cell.length_a   1.000
_cell.length_b   1.000
_cell.length_c   1.000
_cell.angle_alpha   90.00
_cell.angle_beta   90.00
_cell.angle_gamma   90.00
#
_symmetry.space_group_name_H-M   'P 1'
#
loop_
_entity.id
_entity.type
_entity.pdbx_description
1 polymer ?
#
loop_
_entity_poly.entity_id
_entity_poly.type
_entity_poly.pdbx_seq_one_letter_code
_entity_poly.pdbx_strand_id
1 'polypeptide(L)'
;SYAIFEDGEFVDRDKIEPKHFKKWVEFAKERGMGLDFNPTFFSHPKCDPLTLSSPNEETRHFWVEHGKACARISQYLAEELGQICTMNIWTGDGFKDIPADRLGPRLRYKQSIDEILSEPFDFNKVKPCIESKVFGIGVESYTVGSAEFALNYAAMNRGKCIPLMDNGHYHPTEVVSDKIPALLSFFSEIALHITRPVRWDSDHVVLF
;
A
#
# COMPACT_ATOMS: atom_id res chain seq x y z
N SER A 1 5.07 12.15 -0.63
CA SER A 1 6.11 11.18 -0.95
C SER A 1 7.37 11.53 -0.17
N TYR A 2 8.25 10.55 0.01
CA TYR A 2 9.56 10.72 0.65
C TYR A 2 10.66 11.06 -0.36
N ALA A 3 10.31 11.48 -1.57
CA ALA A 3 11.24 11.91 -2.60
C ALA A 3 12.09 13.08 -2.13
N ILE A 4 13.37 13.05 -2.41
CA ILE A 4 14.32 14.12 -2.12
C ILE A 4 14.70 14.76 -3.45
N PHE A 5 14.32 16.01 -3.61
CA PHE A 5 14.60 16.79 -4.82
C PHE A 5 15.90 17.58 -4.66
N GLU A 6 16.65 17.72 -5.74
CA GLU A 6 17.84 18.55 -5.80
C GLU A 6 17.50 19.92 -6.43
N ASP A 7 18.27 20.92 -6.10
CA ASP A 7 18.23 22.34 -6.54
C ASP A 7 17.09 22.75 -7.49
N GLY A 8 15.95 23.10 -6.90
CA GLY A 8 14.81 23.65 -7.63
C GLY A 8 13.98 22.65 -8.44
N GLU A 9 14.34 21.37 -8.44
CA GLU A 9 13.51 20.33 -9.02
C GLU A 9 12.30 20.07 -8.11
N PHE A 10 11.14 19.97 -8.70
CA PHE A 10 9.94 19.47 -8.04
C PHE A 10 9.09 18.76 -9.08
N VAL A 11 8.67 17.54 -8.78
CA VAL A 11 7.69 16.81 -9.56
C VAL A 11 6.59 16.29 -8.64
N ASP A 12 5.39 16.16 -9.18
CA ASP A 12 4.27 15.60 -8.44
C ASP A 12 4.40 14.07 -8.31
N ARG A 13 3.58 13.47 -7.48
CA ARG A 13 3.68 12.05 -7.08
C ARG A 13 3.60 11.07 -8.25
N ASP A 14 2.88 11.40 -9.30
CA ASP A 14 2.77 10.61 -10.52
C ASP A 14 4.05 10.61 -11.38
N LYS A 15 5.00 11.50 -11.07
CA LYS A 15 6.25 11.70 -11.84
C LYS A 15 7.51 11.48 -11.03
N ILE A 16 7.40 10.94 -9.82
CA ILE A 16 8.58 10.59 -9.04
C ILE A 16 9.36 9.45 -9.71
N GLU A 17 10.67 9.50 -9.56
CA GLU A 17 11.60 8.58 -10.21
C GLU A 17 12.60 7.99 -9.19
N PRO A 18 13.26 6.87 -9.50
CA PRO A 18 14.30 6.29 -8.66
C PRO A 18 15.39 7.27 -8.20
N LYS A 19 15.81 8.21 -9.06
CA LYS A 19 16.84 9.20 -8.71
C LYS A 19 16.51 10.03 -7.46
N HIS A 20 15.21 10.26 -7.20
CA HIS A 20 14.76 11.02 -6.03
C HIS A 20 14.89 10.23 -4.71
N PHE A 21 15.30 8.97 -4.79
CA PHE A 21 15.51 8.09 -3.63
C PHE A 21 16.98 7.69 -3.43
N LYS A 22 17.90 8.23 -4.24
CA LYS A 22 19.32 7.91 -4.17
C LYS A 22 19.91 8.16 -2.78
N LYS A 23 19.58 9.28 -2.14
CA LYS A 23 20.05 9.60 -0.78
C LYS A 23 19.55 8.62 0.28
N TRP A 24 18.36 8.05 0.10
CA TRP A 24 17.87 6.99 0.97
C TRP A 24 18.67 5.70 0.79
N VAL A 25 19.00 5.34 -0.44
CA VAL A 25 19.85 4.19 -0.74
C VAL A 25 21.23 4.36 -0.16
N GLU A 26 21.87 5.51 -0.33
CA GLU A 26 23.16 5.83 0.25
C GLU A 26 23.13 5.69 1.77
N PHE A 27 22.15 6.28 2.43
CA PHE A 27 21.94 6.17 3.87
C PHE A 27 21.78 4.71 4.34
N ALA A 28 21.00 3.91 3.61
CA ALA A 28 20.78 2.51 3.94
C ALA A 28 22.06 1.67 3.77
N LYS A 29 22.81 1.87 2.67
CA LYS A 29 24.09 1.20 2.41
C LYS A 29 25.12 1.47 3.51
N GLU A 30 25.26 2.74 3.93
CA GLU A 30 26.17 3.12 5.00
C GLU A 30 25.87 2.42 6.33
N ARG A 31 24.62 1.99 6.55
CA ARG A 31 24.17 1.37 7.81
C ARG A 31 23.87 -0.12 7.69
N GLY A 32 24.07 -0.70 6.51
CA GLY A 32 23.76 -2.10 6.27
C GLY A 32 22.27 -2.41 6.43
N MET A 33 21.40 -1.47 6.06
CA MET A 33 19.93 -1.58 6.20
C MET A 33 19.28 -1.87 4.84
N GLY A 34 18.14 -2.56 4.87
CA GLY A 34 17.22 -2.65 3.75
C GLY A 34 16.23 -1.49 3.75
N LEU A 35 15.52 -1.32 2.64
CA LEU A 35 14.43 -0.36 2.52
C LEU A 35 13.22 -1.05 1.89
N ASP A 36 12.08 -0.92 2.55
CA ASP A 36 10.76 -1.18 2.00
C ASP A 36 10.13 0.13 1.53
N PHE A 37 9.16 0.04 0.64
CA PHE A 37 8.48 1.22 0.11
C PHE A 37 6.99 1.21 0.46
N ASN A 38 6.55 2.26 1.16
CA ASN A 38 5.16 2.45 1.50
C ASN A 38 4.56 3.62 0.70
N PRO A 39 3.98 3.37 -0.48
CA PRO A 39 3.29 4.38 -1.27
C PRO A 39 2.21 5.09 -0.47
N THR A 40 2.11 6.41 -0.66
CA THR A 40 1.09 7.21 0.01
C THR A 40 -0.02 7.61 -0.95
N PHE A 41 -1.18 6.94 -0.84
CA PHE A 41 -2.40 7.27 -1.59
C PHE A 41 -3.33 8.16 -0.76
N PHE A 42 -2.78 9.15 -0.08
CA PHE A 42 -3.48 10.10 0.80
C PHE A 42 -2.68 11.39 0.98
N SER A 43 -3.26 12.38 1.68
CA SER A 43 -2.61 13.68 1.97
C SER A 43 -2.10 14.40 0.73
N HIS A 44 -3.00 14.61 -0.24
CA HIS A 44 -2.74 15.31 -1.48
C HIS A 44 -4.02 16.01 -1.95
N PRO A 45 -3.97 17.16 -2.64
CA PRO A 45 -5.18 17.83 -3.14
C PRO A 45 -6.08 16.93 -4.02
N LYS A 46 -5.51 15.97 -4.72
CA LYS A 46 -6.26 14.98 -5.53
C LYS A 46 -6.82 13.79 -4.72
N CYS A 47 -6.92 13.89 -3.39
CA CYS A 47 -7.52 12.85 -2.55
C CYS A 47 -9.00 13.08 -2.22
N ASP A 48 -9.64 14.10 -2.74
CA ASP A 48 -11.01 14.43 -2.38
C ASP A 48 -12.00 13.95 -3.46
N PRO A 49 -12.93 13.07 -3.10
CA PRO A 49 -12.99 12.32 -1.83
C PRO A 49 -12.26 10.95 -1.87
N LEU A 50 -11.84 10.50 -3.05
CA LEU A 50 -11.29 9.15 -3.29
C LEU A 50 -10.03 9.21 -4.16
N THR A 51 -9.20 8.19 -4.06
CA THR A 51 -7.95 8.04 -4.83
C THR A 51 -8.06 6.96 -5.91
N LEU A 52 -7.55 5.77 -5.64
CA LEU A 52 -7.56 4.62 -6.56
C LEU A 52 -8.97 4.11 -6.89
N SER A 53 -9.96 4.42 -6.08
CA SER A 53 -11.37 4.09 -6.32
C SER A 53 -12.20 5.25 -6.85
N SER A 54 -11.58 6.38 -7.13
CA SER A 54 -12.28 7.59 -7.61
C SER A 54 -13.11 7.32 -8.86
N PRO A 55 -14.35 7.83 -8.94
CA PRO A 55 -15.11 7.83 -10.17
C PRO A 55 -14.56 8.80 -11.24
N ASN A 56 -13.75 9.77 -10.82
CA ASN A 56 -13.06 10.69 -11.72
C ASN A 56 -11.84 9.98 -12.31
N GLU A 57 -11.84 9.77 -13.63
CA GLU A 57 -10.80 9.04 -14.34
C GLU A 57 -9.44 9.77 -14.29
N GLU A 58 -9.42 11.10 -14.35
CA GLU A 58 -8.18 11.87 -14.27
C GLU A 58 -7.51 11.70 -12.88
N THR A 59 -8.33 11.78 -11.81
CA THR A 59 -7.86 11.54 -10.44
C THR A 59 -7.34 10.12 -10.29
N ARG A 60 -8.10 9.12 -10.78
CA ARG A 60 -7.69 7.73 -10.68
C ARG A 60 -6.42 7.44 -11.49
N HIS A 61 -6.30 7.99 -12.70
CA HIS A 61 -5.11 7.87 -13.52
C HIS A 61 -3.87 8.45 -12.83
N PHE A 62 -3.97 9.62 -12.23
CA PHE A 62 -2.87 10.21 -11.44
C PHE A 62 -2.36 9.25 -10.36
N TRP A 63 -3.28 8.62 -9.63
CA TRP A 63 -2.91 7.69 -8.56
C TRP A 63 -2.40 6.35 -9.07
N VAL A 64 -2.87 5.88 -10.20
CA VAL A 64 -2.32 4.69 -10.88
C VAL A 64 -0.88 4.95 -11.33
N GLU A 65 -0.62 6.09 -11.96
CA GLU A 65 0.74 6.46 -12.38
C GLU A 65 1.68 6.65 -11.17
N HIS A 66 1.17 7.20 -10.05
CA HIS A 66 1.91 7.20 -8.80
C HIS A 66 2.26 5.77 -8.34
N GLY A 67 1.31 4.85 -8.36
CA GLY A 67 1.54 3.45 -8.01
C GLY A 67 2.59 2.76 -8.89
N LYS A 68 2.53 2.99 -10.20
CA LYS A 68 3.54 2.48 -11.15
C LYS A 68 4.93 3.07 -10.88
N ALA A 69 5.00 4.37 -10.60
CA ALA A 69 6.26 5.02 -10.21
C ALA A 69 6.82 4.38 -8.93
N CYS A 70 5.96 4.07 -7.94
CA CYS A 70 6.37 3.37 -6.73
C CYS A 70 6.89 1.96 -7.00
N ALA A 71 6.32 1.22 -7.96
CA ALA A 71 6.83 -0.10 -8.37
C ALA A 71 8.26 0.01 -8.96
N ARG A 72 8.50 0.99 -9.83
CA ARG A 72 9.85 1.25 -10.38
C ARG A 72 10.86 1.64 -9.29
N ILE A 73 10.42 2.45 -8.32
CA ILE A 73 11.27 2.84 -7.20
C ILE A 73 11.58 1.62 -6.31
N SER A 74 10.58 0.78 -6.02
CA SER A 74 10.78 -0.44 -5.23
C SER A 74 11.76 -1.40 -5.91
N GLN A 75 11.68 -1.54 -7.23
CA GLN A 75 12.64 -2.32 -8.01
C GLN A 75 14.06 -1.75 -7.89
N TYR A 76 14.21 -0.43 -8.01
CA TYR A 76 15.49 0.25 -7.82
C TYR A 76 16.06 0.03 -6.41
N LEU A 77 15.25 0.18 -5.36
CA LEU A 77 15.67 -0.05 -3.98
C LEU A 77 16.15 -1.49 -3.78
N ALA A 78 15.40 -2.47 -4.28
CA ALA A 78 15.76 -3.88 -4.20
C ALA A 78 17.10 -4.19 -4.89
N GLU A 79 17.30 -3.63 -6.08
CA GLU A 79 18.53 -3.83 -6.87
C GLU A 79 19.74 -3.20 -6.24
N GLU A 80 19.62 -1.95 -5.78
CA GLU A 80 20.72 -1.21 -5.18
C GLU A 80 21.16 -1.77 -3.82
N LEU A 81 20.22 -2.33 -3.05
CA LEU A 81 20.51 -2.85 -1.71
C LEU A 81 20.71 -4.38 -1.70
N GLY A 82 20.42 -5.07 -2.81
CA GLY A 82 20.57 -6.53 -2.89
C GLY A 82 19.61 -7.27 -1.96
N GLN A 83 18.43 -6.70 -1.69
CA GLN A 83 17.41 -7.24 -0.78
C GLN A 83 16.04 -7.20 -1.42
N ILE A 84 15.11 -8.00 -0.90
CA ILE A 84 13.70 -7.90 -1.27
C ILE A 84 13.16 -6.58 -0.74
N CYS A 85 12.44 -5.84 -1.59
CA CYS A 85 11.69 -4.65 -1.21
C CYS A 85 10.19 -4.98 -1.19
N THR A 86 9.52 -4.81 -0.07
CA THR A 86 8.06 -4.84 -0.02
C THR A 86 7.50 -3.49 -0.48
N MET A 87 6.44 -3.52 -1.28
CA MET A 87 5.73 -2.32 -1.73
C MET A 87 4.28 -2.40 -1.26
N ASN A 88 3.91 -1.61 -0.26
CA ASN A 88 2.59 -1.68 0.33
C ASN A 88 1.55 -0.87 -0.47
N ILE A 89 0.56 -1.53 -1.03
CA ILE A 89 -0.60 -0.89 -1.66
C ILE A 89 -1.74 -0.84 -0.65
N TRP A 90 -1.95 0.34 -0.12
CA TRP A 90 -3.00 0.66 0.83
C TRP A 90 -3.70 1.95 0.43
N THR A 91 -5.02 2.01 0.60
CA THR A 91 -5.79 3.24 0.40
C THR A 91 -6.69 3.53 1.58
N GLY A 92 -6.83 4.81 1.92
CA GLY A 92 -7.83 5.29 2.88
C GLY A 92 -9.22 5.50 2.28
N ASP A 93 -9.44 5.12 1.02
CA ASP A 93 -10.70 5.33 0.32
C ASP A 93 -11.87 4.67 1.04
N GLY A 94 -12.91 5.45 1.27
CA GLY A 94 -14.12 4.99 1.95
C GLY A 94 -15.07 6.15 2.28
N PHE A 95 -16.05 5.89 3.13
CA PHE A 95 -17.09 6.84 3.50
C PHE A 95 -17.49 6.72 4.98
N LYS A 96 -17.87 7.83 5.59
CA LYS A 96 -18.40 7.83 6.96
C LYS A 96 -19.75 7.12 7.06
N ASP A 97 -20.58 7.25 6.04
CA ASP A 97 -21.86 6.58 5.92
C ASP A 97 -21.79 5.47 4.89
N ILE A 98 -22.71 4.51 4.98
CA ILE A 98 -22.80 3.43 4.00
C ILE A 98 -23.37 3.98 2.70
N PRO A 99 -22.58 4.07 1.60
CA PRO A 99 -23.09 4.59 0.33
C PRO A 99 -24.06 3.60 -0.34
N ALA A 100 -24.92 4.12 -1.20
CA ALA A 100 -25.83 3.29 -2.00
C ALA A 100 -25.05 2.37 -2.96
N ASP A 101 -24.00 2.89 -3.61
CA ASP A 101 -23.10 2.10 -4.43
C ASP A 101 -21.87 1.68 -3.61
N ARG A 102 -21.83 0.42 -3.22
CA ARG A 102 -20.69 -0.20 -2.52
C ARG A 102 -19.82 -1.06 -3.43
N LEU A 103 -20.30 -1.41 -4.61
CA LEU A 103 -19.59 -2.23 -5.56
C LEU A 103 -18.71 -1.41 -6.50
N GLY A 104 -19.23 -0.31 -7.04
CA GLY A 104 -18.50 0.53 -8.00
C GLY A 104 -17.12 0.99 -7.54
N PRO A 105 -16.96 1.55 -6.33
CA PRO A 105 -15.63 1.91 -5.81
C PRO A 105 -14.68 0.72 -5.73
N ARG A 106 -15.14 -0.45 -5.32
CA ARG A 106 -14.32 -1.66 -5.27
C ARG A 106 -13.88 -2.16 -6.64
N LEU A 107 -14.76 -2.09 -7.63
CA LEU A 107 -14.41 -2.44 -9.01
C LEU A 107 -13.34 -1.49 -9.58
N ARG A 108 -13.48 -0.20 -9.34
CA ARG A 108 -12.49 0.80 -9.74
C ARG A 108 -11.15 0.61 -9.02
N TYR A 109 -11.19 0.33 -7.72
CA TYR A 109 -9.97 0.02 -6.95
C TYR A 109 -9.27 -1.23 -7.49
N LYS A 110 -10.03 -2.30 -7.76
CA LYS A 110 -9.50 -3.51 -8.39
C LYS A 110 -8.82 -3.19 -9.72
N GLN A 111 -9.50 -2.46 -10.61
CA GLN A 111 -8.93 -2.04 -11.89
C GLN A 111 -7.64 -1.24 -11.71
N SER A 112 -7.61 -0.30 -10.77
CA SER A 112 -6.43 0.52 -10.49
C SER A 112 -5.24 -0.32 -10.02
N ILE A 113 -5.46 -1.32 -9.16
CA ILE A 113 -4.39 -2.23 -8.74
C ILE A 113 -3.95 -3.10 -9.92
N ASP A 114 -4.87 -3.61 -10.74
CA ASP A 114 -4.54 -4.37 -11.96
C ASP A 114 -3.61 -3.55 -12.88
N GLU A 115 -3.89 -2.26 -13.05
CA GLU A 115 -3.07 -1.35 -13.84
C GLU A 115 -1.71 -1.07 -13.19
N ILE A 116 -1.63 -0.88 -11.87
CA ILE A 116 -0.36 -0.72 -11.14
C ILE A 116 0.50 -1.98 -11.30
N LEU A 117 -0.08 -3.15 -11.09
CA LEU A 117 0.63 -4.43 -11.17
C LEU A 117 0.90 -4.89 -12.62
N SER A 118 0.47 -4.13 -13.63
CA SER A 118 0.90 -4.30 -15.02
C SER A 118 2.26 -3.67 -15.31
N GLU A 119 2.74 -2.78 -14.44
CA GLU A 119 4.10 -2.25 -14.52
C GLU A 119 5.10 -3.40 -14.37
N PRO A 120 6.10 -3.52 -15.26
CA PRO A 120 7.09 -4.59 -15.15
C PRO A 120 7.94 -4.49 -13.88
N PHE A 121 8.01 -5.57 -13.13
CA PHE A 121 8.91 -5.74 -11.98
C PHE A 121 9.27 -7.21 -11.78
N ASP A 122 10.39 -7.45 -11.12
CA ASP A 122 10.79 -8.82 -10.74
C ASP A 122 10.17 -9.19 -9.39
N PHE A 123 9.20 -10.11 -9.40
CA PHE A 123 8.53 -10.56 -8.18
C PHE A 123 9.46 -11.24 -7.16
N ASN A 124 10.66 -11.66 -7.56
CA ASN A 124 11.66 -12.16 -6.63
C ASN A 124 12.39 -11.03 -5.88
N LYS A 125 12.32 -9.81 -6.38
CA LYS A 125 12.95 -8.61 -5.81
C LYS A 125 11.94 -7.67 -5.16
N VAL A 126 10.76 -7.50 -5.78
CA VAL A 126 9.70 -6.63 -5.30
C VAL A 126 8.50 -7.46 -4.91
N LYS A 127 8.01 -7.28 -3.70
CA LYS A 127 6.79 -7.91 -3.19
C LYS A 127 5.70 -6.85 -3.02
N PRO A 128 4.87 -6.60 -4.03
CA PRO A 128 3.68 -5.80 -3.82
C PRO A 128 2.78 -6.45 -2.79
N CYS A 129 2.37 -5.68 -1.80
CA CYS A 129 1.51 -6.12 -0.71
C CYS A 129 0.16 -5.42 -0.83
N ILE A 130 -0.92 -6.15 -0.64
CA ILE A 130 -2.28 -5.57 -0.58
C ILE A 130 -2.70 -5.56 0.88
N GLU A 131 -2.74 -4.37 1.45
CA GLU A 131 -3.11 -4.17 2.84
C GLU A 131 -4.60 -3.90 2.97
N SER A 132 -5.24 -4.58 3.92
CA SER A 132 -6.63 -4.36 4.25
C SER A 132 -6.81 -3.28 5.31
N LYS A 133 -7.99 -2.64 5.31
CA LYS A 133 -8.42 -1.68 6.30
C LYS A 133 -9.87 -1.97 6.71
N VAL A 134 -10.18 -1.87 8.00
CA VAL A 134 -11.58 -1.97 8.45
C VAL A 134 -12.25 -0.62 8.35
N PHE A 135 -11.57 0.42 8.84
CA PHE A 135 -11.95 1.82 8.78
C PHE A 135 -10.68 2.68 8.91
N GLY A 136 -10.78 3.98 8.76
CA GLY A 136 -9.64 4.86 9.04
C GLY A 136 -9.68 6.16 8.27
N ILE A 137 -8.82 7.11 8.66
CA ILE A 137 -8.71 8.48 8.12
C ILE A 137 -10.08 9.15 7.92
N GLY A 138 -10.92 9.12 8.97
CA GLY A 138 -12.26 9.71 8.96
C GLY A 138 -13.34 8.88 8.26
N VAL A 139 -13.07 7.62 7.99
CA VAL A 139 -14.00 6.66 7.36
C VAL A 139 -14.34 5.59 8.37
N GLU A 140 -15.53 5.59 8.95
CA GLU A 140 -15.90 4.68 10.02
C GLU A 140 -16.90 3.59 9.60
N SER A 141 -17.61 3.78 8.49
CA SER A 141 -18.69 2.87 8.11
C SER A 141 -18.40 2.03 6.88
N TYR A 142 -17.65 2.54 5.94
CA TYR A 142 -17.37 1.87 4.69
C TYR A 142 -15.94 2.10 4.21
N THR A 143 -15.21 1.01 4.05
CA THR A 143 -13.84 0.99 3.52
C THR A 143 -13.82 0.24 2.20
N VAL A 144 -13.22 0.82 1.17
CA VAL A 144 -13.08 0.20 -0.15
C VAL A 144 -12.16 -1.01 -0.08
N GLY A 145 -10.99 -0.86 0.57
CA GLY A 145 -9.99 -1.90 0.75
C GLY A 145 -10.23 -2.76 1.99
N SER A 146 -11.38 -3.43 2.11
CA SER A 146 -11.67 -4.33 3.23
C SER A 146 -10.81 -5.59 3.23
N ALA A 147 -10.81 -6.34 4.35
CA ALA A 147 -10.06 -7.60 4.48
C ALA A 147 -10.48 -8.61 3.40
N GLU A 148 -11.78 -8.74 3.13
CA GLU A 148 -12.30 -9.63 2.09
C GLU A 148 -11.79 -9.23 0.71
N PHE A 149 -11.73 -7.93 0.42
CA PHE A 149 -11.20 -7.44 -0.85
C PHE A 149 -9.72 -7.79 -0.98
N ALA A 150 -8.91 -7.42 0.00
CA ALA A 150 -7.45 -7.60 -0.05
C ALA A 150 -7.05 -9.08 -0.17
N LEU A 151 -7.67 -9.95 0.64
CA LEU A 151 -7.38 -11.39 0.63
C LEU A 151 -7.80 -12.06 -0.68
N ASN A 152 -9.01 -11.77 -1.18
CA ASN A 152 -9.46 -12.31 -2.46
C ASN A 152 -8.60 -11.80 -3.62
N TYR A 153 -8.25 -10.51 -3.61
CA TYR A 153 -7.39 -9.95 -4.64
C TYR A 153 -6.02 -10.65 -4.66
N ALA A 154 -5.36 -10.76 -3.51
CA ALA A 154 -4.06 -11.44 -3.41
C ALA A 154 -4.16 -12.92 -3.80
N ALA A 155 -5.22 -13.62 -3.40
CA ALA A 155 -5.41 -15.03 -3.74
C ALA A 155 -5.59 -15.26 -5.25
N MET A 156 -6.24 -14.33 -5.95
CA MET A 156 -6.42 -14.38 -7.40
C MET A 156 -5.19 -13.94 -8.20
N ASN A 157 -4.27 -13.20 -7.58
CA ASN A 157 -3.09 -12.61 -8.22
C ASN A 157 -1.78 -13.13 -7.62
N ARG A 158 -1.74 -14.41 -7.25
CA ARG A 158 -0.51 -15.06 -6.75
C ARG A 158 0.63 -14.94 -7.77
N GLY A 159 1.83 -14.64 -7.27
CA GLY A 159 2.99 -14.36 -8.10
C GLY A 159 3.07 -12.93 -8.63
N LYS A 160 2.09 -12.07 -8.29
CA LYS A 160 2.11 -10.64 -8.55
C LYS A 160 2.00 -9.79 -7.28
N CYS A 161 1.31 -10.31 -6.27
CA CYS A 161 1.21 -9.66 -4.96
C CYS A 161 1.00 -10.69 -3.85
N ILE A 162 1.21 -10.23 -2.61
CA ILE A 162 0.97 -10.99 -1.38
C ILE A 162 0.01 -10.22 -0.47
N PRO A 163 -0.70 -10.88 0.44
CA PRO A 163 -1.50 -10.17 1.42
C PRO A 163 -0.60 -9.54 2.49
N LEU A 164 -0.95 -8.31 2.92
CA LEU A 164 -0.38 -7.68 4.10
C LEU A 164 -1.45 -7.57 5.17
N MET A 165 -1.11 -8.01 6.35
CA MET A 165 -1.97 -7.93 7.52
C MET A 165 -1.37 -6.94 8.52
N ASP A 166 -2.07 -5.83 8.74
CA ASP A 166 -1.79 -4.91 9.84
C ASP A 166 -2.65 -5.32 11.05
N ASN A 167 -2.00 -5.59 12.17
CA ASN A 167 -2.71 -6.04 13.38
C ASN A 167 -3.60 -4.95 14.01
N GLY A 168 -3.40 -3.69 13.67
CA GLY A 168 -4.26 -2.57 14.06
C GLY A 168 -5.52 -2.41 13.20
N HIS A 169 -5.60 -3.09 12.06
CA HIS A 169 -6.69 -2.97 11.09
C HIS A 169 -7.81 -4.01 11.24
N TYR A 170 -7.91 -4.64 12.40
CA TYR A 170 -8.94 -5.63 12.72
C TYR A 170 -9.73 -5.22 13.96
N HIS A 171 -10.94 -5.74 14.07
CA HIS A 171 -11.78 -5.46 15.24
C HIS A 171 -11.08 -5.95 16.53
N PRO A 172 -11.16 -5.20 17.64
CA PRO A 172 -10.49 -5.59 18.91
C PRO A 172 -10.90 -6.96 19.46
N THR A 173 -12.02 -7.50 19.04
CA THR A 173 -12.48 -8.85 19.42
C THR A 173 -11.87 -9.96 18.57
N GLU A 174 -11.15 -9.63 17.52
CA GLU A 174 -10.52 -10.62 16.65
C GLU A 174 -9.13 -11.01 17.18
N VAL A 175 -8.83 -12.31 17.14
CA VAL A 175 -7.49 -12.82 17.45
C VAL A 175 -6.65 -12.77 16.19
N VAL A 176 -5.91 -11.68 16.00
CA VAL A 176 -5.15 -11.45 14.76
C VAL A 176 -4.07 -12.51 14.53
N SER A 177 -3.40 -12.98 15.58
CA SER A 177 -2.39 -14.03 15.47
C SER A 177 -2.93 -15.35 14.91
N ASP A 178 -4.20 -15.66 15.13
CA ASP A 178 -4.84 -16.86 14.57
C ASP A 178 -5.07 -16.78 13.06
N LYS A 179 -5.08 -15.57 12.52
CA LYS A 179 -5.19 -15.35 11.07
C LYS A 179 -3.92 -15.77 10.31
N ILE A 180 -2.76 -15.73 10.95
CA ILE A 180 -1.47 -16.08 10.33
C ILE A 180 -1.47 -17.52 9.79
N PRO A 181 -1.75 -18.57 10.59
CA PRO A 181 -1.79 -19.93 10.07
C PRO A 181 -2.90 -20.14 9.04
N ALA A 182 -4.04 -19.44 9.19
CA ALA A 182 -5.10 -19.48 8.20
C ALA A 182 -4.62 -18.95 6.83
N LEU A 183 -3.93 -17.82 6.82
CA LEU A 183 -3.36 -17.24 5.59
C LEU A 183 -2.27 -18.14 4.99
N LEU A 184 -1.37 -18.67 5.82
CA LEU A 184 -0.28 -19.56 5.37
C LEU A 184 -0.78 -20.91 4.84
N SER A 185 -2.05 -21.27 5.05
CA SER A 185 -2.68 -22.41 4.37
C SER A 185 -2.91 -22.15 2.87
N PHE A 186 -2.92 -20.88 2.45
CA PHE A 186 -3.18 -20.49 1.06
C PHE A 186 -2.02 -19.74 0.40
N PHE A 187 -1.16 -19.11 1.17
CA PHE A 187 -0.03 -18.31 0.69
C PHE A 187 1.28 -18.87 1.22
N SER A 188 2.30 -18.91 0.38
CA SER A 188 3.66 -19.30 0.79
C SER A 188 4.36 -18.20 1.61
N GLU A 189 3.91 -16.97 1.50
CA GLU A 189 4.45 -15.80 2.17
C GLU A 189 3.35 -14.76 2.42
N ILE A 190 3.48 -14.03 3.51
CA ILE A 190 2.60 -12.91 3.88
C ILE A 190 3.46 -11.77 4.42
N ALA A 191 2.97 -10.55 4.33
CA ALA A 191 3.59 -9.40 4.98
C ALA A 191 2.78 -8.99 6.22
N LEU A 192 3.46 -8.41 7.20
CA LEU A 192 2.85 -7.96 8.46
C LEU A 192 3.27 -6.53 8.75
N HIS A 193 2.29 -5.69 9.10
CA HIS A 193 2.52 -4.51 9.89
C HIS A 193 2.18 -4.83 11.35
N ILE A 194 3.19 -4.70 12.22
CA ILE A 194 3.02 -5.01 13.65
C ILE A 194 3.10 -3.72 14.42
N THR A 195 1.96 -3.30 14.92
CA THR A 195 1.82 -2.13 15.80
C THR A 195 1.36 -2.59 17.19
N ARG A 196 1.40 -1.70 18.17
CA ARG A 196 0.78 -1.92 19.46
C ARG A 196 -0.59 -1.20 19.50
N PRO A 197 -1.67 -1.81 19.01
CA PRO A 197 -2.96 -1.17 19.03
C PRO A 197 -3.45 -1.02 20.48
N VAL A 198 -3.82 0.19 20.86
CA VAL A 198 -4.49 0.45 22.16
C VAL A 198 -5.99 0.45 21.96
N ARG A 199 -6.45 0.92 20.83
CA ARG A 199 -7.85 0.88 20.38
C ARG A 199 -7.81 0.89 18.86
N TRP A 200 -8.63 0.13 18.22
CA TRP A 200 -8.75 0.17 16.77
C TRP A 200 -7.44 0.63 16.10
N ASP A 201 -7.43 1.09 14.94
CA ASP A 201 -6.30 1.68 14.22
C ASP A 201 -5.63 2.86 14.96
N SER A 202 -5.12 2.60 16.13
CA SER A 202 -4.36 3.58 16.88
C SER A 202 -2.87 3.34 16.67
N ASP A 203 -2.27 4.12 15.77
CA ASP A 203 -0.83 4.12 15.52
C ASP A 203 -0.08 4.69 16.74
N HIS A 204 -0.05 3.92 17.81
CA HIS A 204 0.67 4.32 18.99
C HIS A 204 2.15 4.01 18.86
N VAL A 205 2.94 5.02 19.14
CA VAL A 205 4.37 4.86 19.38
C VAL A 205 4.57 3.83 20.49
N VAL A 206 5.32 2.78 20.20
CA VAL A 206 5.74 1.82 21.22
C VAL A 206 6.60 2.55 22.22
N LEU A 207 6.08 2.75 23.42
CA LEU A 207 6.90 3.22 24.53
C LEU A 207 7.68 2.02 25.06
N PHE A 208 8.99 2.15 25.10
CA PHE A 208 9.91 1.18 25.69
C PHE A 208 9.77 1.13 27.19
#